data_ddd62e89e79aaf02f10abcb6524c96d0
#
_entry.id   ddd62e89e79aaf02f10abcb6524c96d0
#
_cell.length_a   1.000
_cell.length_b   1.000
_cell.length_c   1.000
_cell.angle_alpha   90.00
_cell.angle_beta   90.00
_cell.angle_gamma   90.00
#
_symmetry.space_group_name_H-M   'P 1'
#
loop_
_entity.id
_entity.type
_entity.pdbx_description
1 polymer ?
#
loop_
_entity_poly.entity_id
_entity_poly.type
_entity_poly.pdbx_seq_one_letter_code
_entity_poly.pdbx_strand_id
1 'polypeptide(L)'
;MIAYIIRRCFYAIPILIGVNVLVFLLFFFVNSPDDMARTHLGQKRVTPEQIDQWKREHSLDLPYFHNSGWRRIGAVVATARENTVELPTAGEGNYAIVVEAPPVQKAAQLRTVRIQCDQPARLVLPADFDADGNITLPATTTTRRFPFRLTPPQKAEQPPPLLKITFGIESPAPTQRVLVEYQGNIAFLSRFTQTVFFQRSLQMLFFQYGKSDDGKDIGQEVFRRIGPSLSITVPVLLLGLLIDIFFSMLLAFYRGTYLDYWGVTLCVILMSISTLFYIVGGQAIFAKTLRLVPISGFDYGIYALKFIALPIAIAVVGGLGGSVRFYRTIFLEEINKDYVRTARAKGLPERVVLFVHTLKNAMIPILTGLVVSLPFLYTGSLLLESFFAIPGMGAFMIDAIQRQDFAIVQAMVSLGSFLYIIGLLLTDISYTVVDPRVRLE
;
A
#
# COMPACT_ATOMS: atom_id res chain seq x y z
N MET A 1 8.41 -13.76 29.94
CA MET A 1 7.28 -13.47 29.01
C MET A 1 7.10 -11.97 28.75
N ILE A 2 6.76 -11.17 29.77
CA ILE A 2 6.49 -9.73 29.57
C ILE A 2 7.69 -9.01 28.93
N ALA A 3 8.91 -9.20 29.43
CA ALA A 3 10.13 -8.60 28.86
C ALA A 3 10.39 -9.01 27.41
N TYR A 4 10.10 -10.27 27.06
CA TYR A 4 10.20 -10.76 25.68
C TYR A 4 9.19 -10.05 24.76
N ILE A 5 7.92 -9.96 25.17
CA ILE A 5 6.87 -9.27 24.40
C ILE A 5 7.25 -7.81 24.20
N ILE A 6 7.71 -7.12 25.25
CA ILE A 6 8.16 -5.73 25.15
C ILE A 6 9.33 -5.59 24.15
N ARG A 7 10.34 -6.45 24.23
CA ARG A 7 11.48 -6.46 23.30
C ARG A 7 11.01 -6.68 21.85
N ARG A 8 10.08 -7.60 21.61
CA ARG A 8 9.49 -7.87 20.29
C ARG A 8 8.69 -6.69 19.75
N CYS A 9 7.91 -6.03 20.60
CA CYS A 9 7.20 -4.80 20.23
C CYS A 9 8.19 -3.69 19.83
N PHE A 10 9.32 -3.55 20.52
CA PHE A 10 10.36 -2.59 20.12
C PHE A 10 10.99 -2.94 18.75
N TYR A 11 11.24 -4.22 18.47
CA TYR A 11 11.73 -4.65 17.16
C TYR A 11 10.69 -4.49 16.05
N ALA A 12 9.41 -4.57 16.36
CA ALA A 12 8.34 -4.37 15.39
C ALA A 12 8.28 -2.92 14.86
N ILE A 13 8.65 -1.92 15.68
CA ILE A 13 8.61 -0.50 15.29
C ILE A 13 9.53 -0.21 14.08
N PRO A 14 10.85 -0.51 14.10
CA PRO A 14 11.72 -0.25 12.96
C PRO A 14 11.33 -1.09 11.73
N ILE A 15 10.81 -2.30 11.91
CA ILE A 15 10.30 -3.12 10.82
C ILE A 15 9.09 -2.44 10.17
N LEU A 16 8.14 -1.96 10.98
CA LEU A 16 6.95 -1.25 10.50
C LEU A 16 7.33 0.02 9.70
N ILE A 17 8.26 0.81 10.23
CA ILE A 17 8.75 2.00 9.54
C ILE A 17 9.47 1.60 8.25
N GLY A 18 10.32 0.58 8.27
CA GLY A 18 11.04 0.08 7.09
C GLY A 18 10.10 -0.40 5.99
N VAL A 19 9.07 -1.18 6.32
CA VAL A 19 8.04 -1.63 5.38
C VAL A 19 7.26 -0.43 4.83
N ASN A 20 6.90 0.53 5.69
CA ASN A 20 6.18 1.73 5.27
C ASN A 20 7.02 2.59 4.30
N VAL A 21 8.33 2.76 4.56
CA VAL A 21 9.27 3.44 3.63
C VAL A 21 9.35 2.68 2.30
N LEU A 22 9.45 1.36 2.34
CA LEU A 22 9.55 0.54 1.13
C LEU A 22 8.26 0.64 0.29
N VAL A 23 7.10 0.55 0.92
CA VAL A 23 5.79 0.74 0.26
C VAL A 23 5.71 2.13 -0.36
N PHE A 24 6.10 3.18 0.38
CA PHE A 24 6.14 4.54 -0.13
C PHE A 24 7.05 4.67 -1.36
N LEU A 25 8.27 4.15 -1.29
CA LEU A 25 9.21 4.19 -2.41
C LEU A 25 8.67 3.47 -3.64
N LEU A 26 8.08 2.27 -3.47
CA LEU A 26 7.49 1.53 -4.57
C LEU A 26 6.35 2.30 -5.24
N PHE A 27 5.46 2.91 -4.46
CA PHE A 27 4.36 3.72 -5.00
C PHE A 27 4.85 4.91 -5.81
N PHE A 28 5.78 5.69 -5.27
CA PHE A 28 6.29 6.91 -5.92
C PHE A 28 7.36 6.65 -6.98
N PHE A 29 7.98 5.47 -6.99
CA PHE A 29 8.88 5.03 -8.07
C PHE A 29 8.10 4.60 -9.32
N VAL A 30 6.99 3.88 -9.13
CA VAL A 30 6.15 3.39 -10.22
C VAL A 30 5.27 4.51 -10.80
N ASN A 31 4.73 5.37 -9.95
CA ASN A 31 3.82 6.45 -10.34
C ASN A 31 4.34 7.79 -9.83
N SER A 32 4.79 8.65 -10.74
CA SER A 32 5.11 10.01 -10.35
C SER A 32 3.85 10.79 -9.96
N PRO A 33 3.93 11.82 -9.07
CA PRO A 33 2.78 12.68 -8.75
C PRO A 33 2.14 13.34 -9.98
N ASP A 34 2.93 13.60 -11.03
CA ASP A 34 2.44 14.15 -12.29
C ASP A 34 1.64 13.11 -13.08
N ASP A 35 2.05 11.84 -13.07
CA ASP A 35 1.32 10.74 -13.72
C ASP A 35 0.01 10.45 -12.99
N MET A 36 0.02 10.47 -11.65
CA MET A 36 -1.18 10.35 -10.83
C MET A 36 -2.19 11.46 -11.15
N ALA A 37 -1.73 12.72 -11.20
CA ALA A 37 -2.57 13.86 -11.56
C ALA A 37 -3.14 13.74 -12.97
N ARG A 38 -2.34 13.35 -13.96
CA ARG A 38 -2.79 13.16 -15.34
C ARG A 38 -3.82 12.05 -15.47
N THR A 39 -3.62 10.96 -14.76
CA THR A 39 -4.55 9.83 -14.75
C THR A 39 -5.91 10.24 -14.18
N HIS A 40 -5.89 10.97 -13.08
CA HIS A 40 -7.11 11.42 -12.39
C HIS A 40 -7.85 12.54 -13.14
N LEU A 41 -7.12 13.52 -13.70
CA LEU A 41 -7.71 14.64 -14.43
C LEU A 41 -8.13 14.29 -15.89
N GLY A 42 -7.76 13.11 -16.37
CA GLY A 42 -8.05 12.63 -17.72
C GLY A 42 -6.92 12.97 -18.72
N GLN A 43 -6.54 11.98 -19.52
CA GLN A 43 -5.33 12.05 -20.37
C GLN A 43 -5.36 13.06 -21.52
N LYS A 44 -6.51 13.64 -21.86
CA LYS A 44 -6.63 14.54 -23.01
C LYS A 44 -6.72 16.00 -22.58
N ARG A 45 -5.63 16.77 -22.76
CA ARG A 45 -5.54 18.23 -22.58
C ARG A 45 -5.51 18.76 -21.14
N VAL A 46 -4.80 18.06 -20.23
CA VAL A 46 -4.57 18.58 -18.88
C VAL A 46 -3.48 19.66 -18.92
N THR A 47 -3.77 20.85 -18.39
CA THR A 47 -2.79 21.93 -18.31
C THR A 47 -1.83 21.73 -17.15
N PRO A 48 -0.58 22.24 -17.22
CA PRO A 48 0.37 22.15 -16.11
C PRO A 48 -0.16 22.77 -14.80
N GLU A 49 -0.96 23.83 -14.92
CA GLU A 49 -1.58 24.51 -13.76
C GLU A 49 -2.58 23.61 -13.04
N GLN A 50 -3.36 22.82 -13.79
CA GLN A 50 -4.31 21.85 -13.22
C GLN A 50 -3.56 20.72 -12.49
N ILE A 51 -2.43 20.25 -13.06
CA ILE A 51 -1.58 19.24 -12.39
C ILE A 51 -1.03 19.79 -11.07
N ASP A 52 -0.53 21.03 -11.07
CA ASP A 52 0.02 21.66 -9.88
C ASP A 52 -1.05 21.96 -8.83
N GLN A 53 -2.25 22.33 -9.26
CA GLN A 53 -3.38 22.52 -8.35
C GLN A 53 -3.77 21.19 -7.69
N TRP A 54 -3.95 20.14 -8.48
CA TRP A 54 -4.26 18.81 -7.97
C TRP A 54 -3.21 18.29 -6.99
N LYS A 55 -1.91 18.46 -7.32
CA LYS A 55 -0.82 18.10 -6.41
C LYS A 55 -0.88 18.85 -5.08
N ARG A 56 -1.20 20.15 -5.09
CA ARG A 56 -1.37 20.93 -3.84
C ARG A 56 -2.55 20.45 -3.01
N GLU A 57 -3.69 20.20 -3.63
CA GLU A 57 -4.89 19.67 -2.95
C GLU A 57 -4.63 18.32 -2.27
N HIS A 58 -3.73 17.52 -2.86
CA HIS A 58 -3.35 16.21 -2.33
C HIS A 58 -2.02 16.19 -1.56
N SER A 59 -1.42 17.34 -1.26
CA SER A 59 -0.11 17.46 -0.58
C SER A 59 1.02 16.68 -1.26
N LEU A 60 0.95 16.54 -2.58
CA LEU A 60 1.94 15.87 -3.42
C LEU A 60 2.94 16.84 -4.08
N ASP A 61 2.80 18.13 -3.82
CA ASP A 61 3.72 19.20 -4.21
C ASP A 61 4.92 19.34 -3.25
N LEU A 62 4.87 18.66 -2.09
CA LEU A 62 5.91 18.66 -1.08
C LEU A 62 7.08 17.75 -1.49
N PRO A 63 8.30 18.00 -0.96
CA PRO A 63 9.42 17.08 -1.14
C PRO A 63 9.19 15.74 -0.43
N TYR A 64 9.76 14.65 -0.97
CA TYR A 64 9.45 13.29 -0.50
C TYR A 64 9.83 13.03 0.96
N PHE A 65 11.10 13.28 1.38
CA PHE A 65 11.62 12.92 2.70
C PHE A 65 12.16 14.09 3.51
N HIS A 66 12.65 15.13 2.85
CA HIS A 66 13.29 16.26 3.51
C HIS A 66 12.87 17.58 2.86
N ASN A 67 12.24 18.45 3.63
CA ASN A 67 11.86 19.77 3.18
C ASN A 67 12.99 20.77 3.48
N SER A 68 13.68 21.19 2.43
CA SER A 68 14.75 22.20 2.52
C SER A 68 14.21 23.63 2.66
N GLY A 69 12.90 23.81 2.74
CA GLY A 69 12.26 25.11 2.84
C GLY A 69 11.96 25.80 1.53
N TRP A 70 12.32 25.20 0.42
CA TRP A 70 12.03 25.75 -0.90
C TRP A 70 10.56 25.61 -1.26
N ARG A 71 9.91 26.72 -1.56
CA ARG A 71 8.51 26.77 -1.98
C ARG A 71 8.40 27.46 -3.33
N ARG A 72 7.61 26.92 -4.23
CA ARG A 72 7.30 27.55 -5.50
C ARG A 72 6.40 28.76 -5.26
N ILE A 73 6.81 29.93 -5.72
CA ILE A 73 6.03 31.17 -5.67
C ILE A 73 5.46 31.54 -7.03
N GLY A 74 6.03 31.04 -8.12
CA GLY A 74 5.52 31.29 -9.46
C GLY A 74 6.01 30.23 -10.45
N ALA A 75 5.23 30.00 -11.50
CA ALA A 75 5.57 29.15 -12.61
C ALA A 75 5.19 29.86 -13.91
N VAL A 76 6.07 29.88 -14.87
CA VAL A 76 5.84 30.55 -16.17
C VAL A 76 6.32 29.65 -17.28
N VAL A 77 5.53 29.58 -18.35
CA VAL A 77 5.97 28.98 -19.59
C VAL A 77 6.51 30.09 -20.48
N ALA A 78 7.83 30.06 -20.74
CA ALA A 78 8.45 31.03 -21.61
C ALA A 78 7.93 30.85 -23.04
N THR A 79 7.29 31.89 -23.59
CA THR A 79 6.75 31.93 -24.96
C THR A 79 7.36 33.08 -25.73
N ALA A 80 7.37 32.98 -27.06
CA ALA A 80 7.93 34.03 -27.94
C ALA A 80 7.17 35.37 -27.85
N ARG A 81 5.94 35.38 -27.34
CA ARG A 81 5.07 36.56 -27.21
C ARG A 81 5.17 37.24 -25.83
N GLU A 82 5.40 36.46 -24.78
CA GLU A 82 5.53 36.97 -23.40
C GLU A 82 6.93 36.65 -22.86
N ASN A 83 7.85 37.59 -23.10
CA ASN A 83 9.23 37.42 -22.68
C ASN A 83 9.53 37.94 -21.28
N THR A 84 8.58 38.59 -20.64
CA THR A 84 8.77 39.22 -19.34
C THR A 84 7.64 38.87 -18.39
N VAL A 85 7.97 38.47 -17.18
CA VAL A 85 7.02 38.12 -16.13
C VAL A 85 7.38 38.88 -14.87
N GLU A 86 6.36 39.46 -14.25
CA GLU A 86 6.48 40.15 -12.97
C GLU A 86 5.87 39.28 -11.88
N LEU A 87 6.68 38.99 -10.84
CA LEU A 87 6.27 38.16 -9.71
C LEU A 87 6.45 38.91 -8.40
N PRO A 88 5.40 38.94 -7.55
CA PRO A 88 5.55 39.48 -6.20
C PRO A 88 6.50 38.57 -5.41
N THR A 89 7.43 39.16 -4.66
CA THR A 89 8.31 38.40 -3.78
C THR A 89 7.69 38.16 -2.42
N ALA A 90 8.14 37.11 -1.73
CA ALA A 90 7.74 36.83 -0.35
C ALA A 90 8.51 37.69 0.69
N GLY A 91 9.39 38.64 0.24
CA GLY A 91 10.22 39.48 1.11
C GLY A 91 11.70 39.11 0.99
N GLU A 92 12.45 39.31 2.11
CA GLU A 92 13.86 38.91 2.17
C GLU A 92 14.07 37.41 2.20
N GLY A 93 15.17 36.92 1.65
CA GLY A 93 15.54 35.51 1.70
C GLY A 93 16.27 35.00 0.46
N ASN A 94 16.42 33.69 0.42
CA ASN A 94 17.03 33.01 -0.72
C ASN A 94 15.94 32.65 -1.73
N TYR A 95 16.22 32.89 -2.98
CA TYR A 95 15.38 32.58 -4.12
C TYR A 95 16.14 31.71 -5.10
N ALA A 96 15.41 30.97 -5.94
CA ALA A 96 16.02 30.27 -7.06
C ALA A 96 15.09 30.32 -8.27
N ILE A 97 15.68 30.51 -9.44
CA ILE A 97 15.05 30.22 -10.72
C ILE A 97 15.39 28.79 -11.09
N VAL A 98 14.37 27.98 -11.34
CA VAL A 98 14.52 26.61 -11.80
C VAL A 98 14.02 26.53 -13.21
N VAL A 99 14.93 26.28 -14.17
CA VAL A 99 14.61 26.05 -15.57
C VAL A 99 14.45 24.54 -15.77
N GLU A 100 13.23 24.08 -16.01
CA GLU A 100 12.96 22.66 -16.20
C GLU A 100 13.53 22.18 -17.55
N ALA A 101 13.87 20.90 -17.64
CA ALA A 101 14.27 20.28 -18.89
C ALA A 101 13.17 20.41 -19.95
N PRO A 102 13.51 20.63 -21.21
CA PRO A 102 12.51 20.74 -22.27
C PRO A 102 11.75 19.40 -22.42
N PRO A 103 10.44 19.43 -22.65
CA PRO A 103 9.61 18.22 -22.72
C PRO A 103 9.91 17.35 -23.95
N VAL A 104 10.56 17.92 -24.97
CA VAL A 104 10.95 17.21 -26.20
C VAL A 104 12.35 17.69 -26.62
N GLN A 105 13.24 16.78 -27.06
CA GLN A 105 14.60 17.09 -27.47
C GLN A 105 14.74 18.14 -28.61
N LYS A 106 13.69 18.38 -29.39
CA LYS A 106 13.64 19.38 -30.49
C LYS A 106 12.91 20.67 -30.10
N ALA A 107 12.51 20.83 -28.84
CA ALA A 107 11.89 22.07 -28.40
C ALA A 107 12.90 23.22 -28.40
N ALA A 108 12.44 24.41 -28.77
CA ALA A 108 13.26 25.60 -28.68
C ALA A 108 13.74 25.84 -27.26
N GLN A 109 15.01 26.14 -27.09
CA GLN A 109 15.64 26.23 -25.78
C GLN A 109 15.79 27.70 -25.35
N LEU A 110 15.59 27.90 -24.08
CA LEU A 110 15.92 29.16 -23.41
C LEU A 110 17.44 29.39 -23.49
N ARG A 111 17.87 30.53 -24.03
CA ARG A 111 19.29 30.89 -24.13
C ARG A 111 19.72 31.84 -23.04
N THR A 112 18.88 32.78 -22.69
CA THR A 112 19.20 33.77 -21.67
C THR A 112 18.03 33.96 -20.72
N VAL A 113 18.36 34.16 -19.45
CA VAL A 113 17.41 34.58 -18.40
C VAL A 113 17.96 35.82 -17.76
N ARG A 114 17.18 36.89 -17.73
CA ARG A 114 17.53 38.15 -17.06
C ARG A 114 16.67 38.35 -15.84
N ILE A 115 17.29 38.61 -14.71
CA ILE A 115 16.59 38.91 -13.45
C ILE A 115 16.80 40.39 -13.15
N GLN A 116 15.68 41.11 -13.02
CA GLN A 116 15.66 42.49 -12.57
C GLN A 116 14.75 42.62 -11.37
N CYS A 117 15.07 43.54 -10.50
CA CYS A 117 14.28 43.88 -9.33
C CYS A 117 14.00 45.41 -9.37
N ASP A 118 12.81 45.84 -9.01
CA ASP A 118 12.43 47.26 -8.86
C ASP A 118 13.27 47.96 -7.82
N GLN A 119 13.87 47.20 -6.90
CA GLN A 119 14.84 47.65 -5.87
C GLN A 119 16.20 46.98 -6.09
N PRO A 120 17.01 47.42 -7.08
CA PRO A 120 18.22 46.69 -7.50
C PRO A 120 19.29 46.55 -6.40
N ALA A 121 19.37 47.50 -5.45
CA ALA A 121 20.28 47.42 -4.32
C ALA A 121 20.02 46.21 -3.37
N ARG A 122 18.87 45.57 -3.47
CA ARG A 122 18.50 44.40 -2.65
C ARG A 122 18.79 43.08 -3.34
N LEU A 123 19.04 43.08 -4.63
CA LEU A 123 19.28 41.89 -5.40
C LEU A 123 20.76 41.50 -5.37
N VAL A 124 21.05 40.34 -4.81
CA VAL A 124 22.39 39.75 -4.78
C VAL A 124 22.41 38.54 -5.70
N LEU A 125 23.08 38.67 -6.84
CA LEU A 125 23.25 37.62 -7.82
C LEU A 125 24.57 36.88 -7.62
N PRO A 126 24.64 35.58 -7.80
CA PRO A 126 25.89 34.81 -7.80
C PRO A 126 26.73 35.13 -9.04
N ALA A 127 27.99 34.68 -9.01
CA ALA A 127 28.98 34.96 -10.05
C ALA A 127 28.62 34.43 -11.46
N ASP A 128 27.65 33.56 -11.55
CA ASP A 128 27.17 33.03 -12.84
C ASP A 128 26.37 34.05 -13.66
N PHE A 129 25.92 35.14 -13.04
CA PHE A 129 25.20 36.23 -13.68
C PHE A 129 26.16 37.37 -14.03
N ASP A 130 25.93 37.99 -15.17
CA ASP A 130 26.67 39.19 -15.54
C ASP A 130 26.22 40.44 -14.73
N ALA A 131 26.91 41.56 -14.94
CA ALA A 131 26.62 42.83 -14.24
C ALA A 131 25.20 43.37 -14.52
N ASP A 132 24.59 42.97 -15.63
CA ASP A 132 23.22 43.34 -16.05
C ASP A 132 22.15 42.36 -15.54
N GLY A 133 22.53 41.33 -14.79
CA GLY A 133 21.63 40.30 -14.26
C GLY A 133 21.21 39.26 -15.30
N ASN A 134 21.98 39.07 -16.37
CA ASN A 134 21.73 38.04 -17.36
C ASN A 134 22.53 36.77 -17.03
N ILE A 135 21.97 35.65 -17.32
CA ILE A 135 22.66 34.36 -17.34
C ILE A 135 22.44 33.69 -18.71
N THR A 136 23.53 33.25 -19.30
CA THR A 136 23.44 32.48 -20.57
C THR A 136 23.34 31.00 -20.26
N LEU A 137 22.29 30.37 -20.76
CA LEU A 137 22.03 28.96 -20.57
C LEU A 137 22.62 28.15 -21.72
N PRO A 138 23.54 27.22 -21.45
CA PRO A 138 23.94 26.26 -22.49
C PRO A 138 22.76 25.37 -22.89
N ALA A 139 22.74 24.94 -24.14
CA ALA A 139 21.76 23.97 -24.63
C ALA A 139 21.87 22.66 -23.84
N THR A 140 20.98 22.43 -22.89
CA THR A 140 20.98 21.22 -22.04
C THR A 140 19.61 20.61 -21.92
N THR A 141 19.61 19.29 -21.79
CA THR A 141 18.41 18.47 -21.55
C THR A 141 18.09 18.28 -20.06
N THR A 142 18.81 18.92 -19.17
CA THR A 142 18.67 18.75 -17.70
C THR A 142 18.09 19.99 -17.03
N THR A 143 17.29 19.79 -16.01
CA THR A 143 16.77 20.86 -15.14
C THR A 143 17.92 21.55 -14.41
N ARG A 144 17.95 22.88 -14.43
CA ARG A 144 18.96 23.69 -13.77
C ARG A 144 18.34 24.65 -12.78
N ARG A 145 19.06 24.89 -11.69
CA ARG A 145 18.64 25.77 -10.60
C ARG A 145 19.67 26.88 -10.42
N PHE A 146 19.21 28.13 -10.42
CA PHE A 146 20.02 29.33 -10.27
C PHE A 146 19.58 30.05 -9.00
N PRO A 147 20.33 29.89 -7.89
CA PRO A 147 20.01 30.57 -6.62
C PRO A 147 20.39 32.04 -6.68
N PHE A 148 19.62 32.90 -6.06
CA PHE A 148 19.94 34.32 -5.80
C PHE A 148 19.34 34.75 -4.46
N ARG A 149 19.72 35.91 -3.95
CA ARG A 149 19.30 36.39 -2.64
C ARG A 149 18.72 37.80 -2.71
N LEU A 150 17.65 38.03 -1.97
CA LEU A 150 17.14 39.36 -1.67
C LEU A 150 17.52 39.76 -0.23
N THR A 151 18.18 40.91 -0.07
CA THR A 151 18.55 41.45 1.23
C THR A 151 17.36 42.14 1.90
N PRO A 152 17.39 42.35 3.25
CA PRO A 152 16.32 43.03 3.96
C PRO A 152 16.13 44.48 3.49
N PRO A 153 14.94 45.07 3.64
CA PRO A 153 14.71 46.48 3.31
C PRO A 153 15.53 47.40 4.20
N GLN A 154 16.05 48.46 3.61
CA GLN A 154 16.75 49.48 4.36
C GLN A 154 15.86 50.33 5.28
N LYS A 155 14.55 50.35 4.99
CA LYS A 155 13.50 50.98 5.80
C LYS A 155 12.35 50.01 5.98
N ALA A 156 11.78 49.93 7.20
CA ALA A 156 10.74 48.95 7.57
C ALA A 156 9.40 49.08 6.82
N GLU A 157 9.16 50.23 6.17
CA GLU A 157 7.87 50.51 5.47
C GLU A 157 7.93 50.24 3.94
N GLN A 158 9.02 49.69 3.41
CA GLN A 158 9.08 49.43 1.96
C GLN A 158 8.26 48.21 1.57
N PRO A 159 7.43 48.30 0.52
CA PRO A 159 6.68 47.14 0.02
C PRO A 159 7.64 46.04 -0.44
N PRO A 160 7.17 44.78 -0.50
CA PRO A 160 7.98 43.68 -1.03
C PRO A 160 8.37 43.97 -2.48
N PRO A 161 9.63 43.73 -2.85
CA PRO A 161 10.10 44.04 -4.19
C PRO A 161 9.42 43.17 -5.25
N LEU A 162 9.22 43.75 -6.44
CA LEU A 162 8.74 43.03 -7.62
C LEU A 162 9.92 42.49 -8.42
N LEU A 163 9.92 41.20 -8.66
CA LEU A 163 10.90 40.52 -9.54
C LEU A 163 10.40 40.51 -10.95
N LYS A 164 11.19 41.07 -11.86
CA LYS A 164 10.95 41.05 -13.28
C LYS A 164 11.92 40.07 -13.95
N ILE A 165 11.41 39.01 -14.54
CA ILE A 165 12.19 37.97 -15.17
C ILE A 165 11.93 38.05 -16.67
N THR A 166 12.99 38.29 -17.44
CA THR A 166 12.93 38.38 -18.91
C THR A 166 13.64 37.19 -19.54
N PHE A 167 13.04 36.58 -20.55
CA PHE A 167 13.54 35.39 -21.20
C PHE A 167 13.98 35.69 -22.64
N GLY A 168 15.18 35.24 -22.99
CA GLY A 168 15.67 35.25 -24.37
C GLY A 168 15.48 33.86 -24.99
N ILE A 169 14.67 33.78 -26.07
CA ILE A 169 14.32 32.53 -26.72
C ILE A 169 14.79 32.56 -28.17
N GLU A 170 15.43 31.49 -28.65
CA GLU A 170 15.94 31.39 -30.01
C GLU A 170 14.88 31.06 -31.09
N SER A 171 13.71 30.53 -30.66
CA SER A 171 12.68 30.07 -31.61
C SER A 171 11.27 30.40 -31.12
N PRO A 172 10.27 30.61 -31.98
CA PRO A 172 8.92 31.03 -31.61
C PRO A 172 8.04 29.92 -30.94
N ALA A 173 8.55 28.72 -30.71
CA ALA A 173 7.77 27.65 -30.11
C ALA A 173 7.74 27.73 -28.58
N PRO A 174 6.66 27.36 -27.90
CA PRO A 174 6.58 27.28 -26.44
C PRO A 174 7.54 26.19 -25.92
N THR A 175 8.37 26.49 -24.91
CA THR A 175 9.55 25.68 -24.83
C THR A 175 9.94 25.17 -23.48
N GLN A 176 10.09 26.02 -22.51
CA GLN A 176 10.55 25.57 -21.21
C GLN A 176 9.74 26.22 -20.10
N ARG A 177 9.49 25.43 -19.09
CA ARG A 177 8.86 25.91 -17.86
C ARG A 177 9.92 26.47 -16.93
N VAL A 178 9.69 27.67 -16.46
CA VAL A 178 10.55 28.33 -15.50
C VAL A 178 9.78 28.50 -14.21
N LEU A 179 10.37 28.00 -13.11
CA LEU A 179 9.78 28.07 -11.78
C LEU A 179 10.59 29.08 -10.96
N VAL A 180 9.90 29.86 -10.15
CA VAL A 180 10.54 30.70 -9.15
C VAL A 180 10.23 30.12 -7.78
N GLU A 181 11.29 29.81 -7.05
CA GLU A 181 11.22 29.21 -5.72
C GLU A 181 11.79 30.18 -4.68
N TYR A 182 11.21 30.13 -3.49
CA TYR A 182 11.65 30.88 -2.30
C TYR A 182 11.98 29.90 -1.18
N GLN A 183 13.11 30.13 -0.51
CA GLN A 183 13.51 29.37 0.66
C GLN A 183 13.04 30.06 1.94
N GLY A 184 11.92 29.62 2.48
CA GLY A 184 11.44 30.07 3.79
C GLY A 184 12.28 29.52 4.94
N ASN A 185 12.30 30.25 6.04
CA ASN A 185 12.92 29.75 7.27
C ASN A 185 11.97 28.71 7.91
N ILE A 186 12.32 27.45 7.85
CA ILE A 186 11.51 26.34 8.38
C ILE A 186 12.14 25.81 9.66
N ALA A 187 11.35 25.70 10.73
CA ALA A 187 11.77 25.05 11.97
C ALA A 187 12.28 23.63 11.70
N PHE A 188 13.28 23.19 12.45
CA PHE A 188 13.92 21.87 12.25
C PHE A 188 12.91 20.72 12.14
N LEU A 189 11.92 20.69 13.02
CA LEU A 189 10.87 19.66 13.01
C LEU A 189 10.01 19.70 11.73
N SER A 190 9.70 20.91 11.24
CA SER A 190 8.89 21.10 10.03
C SER A 190 9.58 20.63 8.76
N ARG A 191 10.92 20.48 8.77
CA ARG A 191 11.67 19.89 7.64
C ARG A 191 11.32 18.44 7.38
N PHE A 192 10.89 17.72 8.40
CA PHE A 192 10.46 16.32 8.31
C PHE A 192 8.94 16.19 8.23
N THR A 193 8.19 16.97 9.01
CA THR A 193 6.72 16.87 9.05
C THR A 193 6.03 17.44 7.81
N GLN A 194 6.67 18.40 7.11
CA GLN A 194 6.19 18.94 5.84
C GLN A 194 6.81 18.18 4.64
N THR A 195 6.63 16.87 4.60
CA THR A 195 7.07 16.01 3.51
C THR A 195 5.94 15.08 3.09
N VAL A 196 5.95 14.62 1.83
CA VAL A 196 4.96 13.67 1.32
C VAL A 196 4.97 12.39 2.16
N PHE A 197 6.16 11.89 2.51
CA PHE A 197 6.29 10.69 3.33
C PHE A 197 5.59 10.83 4.69
N PHE A 198 5.85 11.93 5.40
CA PHE A 198 5.23 12.15 6.71
C PHE A 198 3.71 12.31 6.61
N GLN A 199 3.24 13.15 5.68
CA GLN A 199 1.82 13.50 5.58
C GLN A 199 0.96 12.38 4.97
N ARG A 200 1.52 11.58 4.06
CA ARG A 200 0.77 10.54 3.36
C ARG A 200 1.03 9.14 3.90
N SER A 201 2.28 8.81 4.23
CA SER A 201 2.66 7.45 4.55
C SER A 201 2.77 7.20 6.04
N LEU A 202 3.48 8.08 6.76
CA LEU A 202 3.69 7.89 8.19
C LEU A 202 2.39 8.05 9.00
N GLN A 203 1.51 8.96 8.60
CA GLN A 203 0.20 9.15 9.27
C GLN A 203 -0.70 7.91 9.15
N MET A 204 -0.53 7.08 8.11
CA MET A 204 -1.28 5.84 7.97
C MET A 204 -0.96 4.82 9.08
N LEU A 205 0.23 4.87 9.68
CA LEU A 205 0.58 4.04 10.84
C LEU A 205 -0.24 4.41 12.09
N PHE A 206 -0.78 5.61 12.13
CA PHE A 206 -1.69 6.09 13.19
C PHE A 206 -3.17 6.00 12.78
N PHE A 207 -3.48 5.16 11.79
CA PHE A 207 -4.83 4.95 11.23
C PHE A 207 -5.47 6.21 10.62
N GLN A 208 -4.66 7.19 10.25
CA GLN A 208 -5.10 8.38 9.53
C GLN A 208 -4.90 8.15 8.02
N TYR A 209 -5.87 7.49 7.40
CA TYR A 209 -5.76 7.08 5.98
C TYR A 209 -6.12 8.20 5.00
N GLY A 210 -6.72 9.30 5.49
CA GLY A 210 -7.18 10.41 4.65
C GLY A 210 -8.45 10.08 3.88
N LYS A 211 -8.64 10.80 2.75
CA LYS A 211 -9.82 10.64 1.90
C LYS A 211 -9.45 9.98 0.58
N SER A 212 -10.38 9.21 0.05
CA SER A 212 -10.34 8.68 -1.32
C SER A 212 -10.53 9.81 -2.34
N ASP A 213 -10.25 9.51 -3.61
CA ASP A 213 -10.48 10.43 -4.73
C ASP A 213 -11.97 10.85 -4.84
N ASP A 214 -12.90 10.00 -4.41
CA ASP A 214 -14.34 10.30 -4.28
C ASP A 214 -14.68 11.17 -3.05
N GLY A 215 -13.71 11.63 -2.27
CA GLY A 215 -13.88 12.45 -1.06
C GLY A 215 -14.36 11.70 0.19
N LYS A 216 -14.50 10.38 0.14
CA LYS A 216 -14.91 9.55 1.28
C LYS A 216 -13.75 9.30 2.22
N ASP A 217 -14.02 9.22 3.52
CA ASP A 217 -13.03 8.83 4.52
C ASP A 217 -12.68 7.34 4.38
N ILE A 218 -11.40 7.06 4.09
CA ILE A 218 -10.92 5.70 3.84
C ILE A 218 -11.03 4.85 5.12
N GLY A 219 -10.77 5.42 6.29
CA GLY A 219 -10.85 4.68 7.55
C GLY A 219 -12.27 4.19 7.84
N GLN A 220 -13.28 5.04 7.60
CA GLN A 220 -14.68 4.66 7.77
C GLN A 220 -15.10 3.57 6.77
N GLU A 221 -14.68 3.68 5.50
CA GLU A 221 -14.97 2.66 4.49
C GLU A 221 -14.31 1.32 4.83
N VAL A 222 -13.06 1.33 5.31
CA VAL A 222 -12.36 0.14 5.80
C VAL A 222 -13.15 -0.52 6.93
N PHE A 223 -13.52 0.26 7.96
CA PHE A 223 -14.26 -0.27 9.10
C PHE A 223 -15.61 -0.90 8.71
N ARG A 224 -16.33 -0.26 7.78
CA ARG A 224 -17.61 -0.75 7.26
C ARG A 224 -17.48 -2.07 6.51
N ARG A 225 -16.35 -2.31 5.82
CA ARG A 225 -16.12 -3.47 4.95
C ARG A 225 -15.46 -4.67 5.64
N ILE A 226 -14.88 -4.48 6.82
CA ILE A 226 -14.31 -5.59 7.61
C ILE A 226 -15.36 -6.63 7.95
N GLY A 227 -16.58 -6.21 8.37
CA GLY A 227 -17.67 -7.12 8.74
C GLY A 227 -18.04 -8.12 7.64
N PRO A 228 -18.39 -7.67 6.43
CA PRO A 228 -18.65 -8.55 5.28
C PRO A 228 -17.49 -9.52 4.96
N SER A 229 -16.22 -9.06 4.99
CA SER A 229 -15.08 -9.96 4.78
C SER A 229 -14.97 -11.02 5.88
N LEU A 230 -15.08 -10.64 7.14
CA LEU A 230 -15.03 -11.59 8.26
C LEU A 230 -16.18 -12.60 8.22
N SER A 231 -17.35 -12.22 7.72
CA SER A 231 -18.51 -13.13 7.59
C SER A 231 -18.25 -14.32 6.65
N ILE A 232 -17.25 -14.20 5.76
CA ILE A 232 -16.80 -15.29 4.88
C ILE A 232 -15.56 -15.96 5.45
N THR A 233 -14.52 -15.15 5.77
CA THR A 233 -13.20 -15.69 6.09
C THR A 233 -13.17 -16.46 7.41
N VAL A 234 -13.95 -16.03 8.42
CA VAL A 234 -14.03 -16.75 9.71
C VAL A 234 -14.71 -18.13 9.56
N PRO A 235 -15.90 -18.26 8.93
CA PRO A 235 -16.46 -19.58 8.67
C PRO A 235 -15.58 -20.46 7.77
N VAL A 236 -14.93 -19.91 6.76
CA VAL A 236 -13.97 -20.66 5.91
C VAL A 236 -12.82 -21.21 6.76
N LEU A 237 -12.24 -20.41 7.65
CA LEU A 237 -11.18 -20.84 8.53
C LEU A 237 -11.64 -21.98 9.46
N LEU A 238 -12.77 -21.80 10.14
CA LEU A 238 -13.28 -22.77 11.11
C LEU A 238 -13.73 -24.07 10.46
N LEU A 239 -14.57 -23.99 9.41
CA LEU A 239 -15.04 -25.16 8.68
C LEU A 239 -13.91 -25.86 7.94
N GLY A 240 -13.03 -25.09 7.27
CA GLY A 240 -11.85 -25.61 6.61
C GLY A 240 -10.98 -26.39 7.59
N LEU A 241 -10.63 -25.80 8.72
CA LEU A 241 -9.81 -26.46 9.76
C LEU A 241 -10.43 -27.78 10.25
N LEU A 242 -11.74 -27.79 10.52
CA LEU A 242 -12.44 -29.00 10.96
C LEU A 242 -12.39 -30.09 9.91
N ILE A 243 -12.70 -29.75 8.66
CA ILE A 243 -12.71 -30.68 7.53
C ILE A 243 -11.30 -31.18 7.24
N ASP A 244 -10.31 -30.26 7.22
CA ASP A 244 -8.90 -30.58 6.96
C ASP A 244 -8.32 -31.53 8.01
N ILE A 245 -8.58 -31.29 9.31
CA ILE A 245 -8.17 -32.18 10.39
C ILE A 245 -8.82 -33.56 10.25
N PHE A 246 -10.14 -33.60 9.99
CA PHE A 246 -10.87 -34.85 9.86
C PHE A 246 -10.32 -35.70 8.69
N PHE A 247 -10.21 -35.11 7.50
CA PHE A 247 -9.74 -35.84 6.32
C PHE A 247 -8.27 -36.23 6.44
N SER A 248 -7.42 -35.35 6.93
CA SER A 248 -5.98 -35.64 7.08
C SER A 248 -5.73 -36.76 8.10
N MET A 249 -6.47 -36.78 9.22
CA MET A 249 -6.40 -37.82 10.21
C MET A 249 -6.92 -39.16 9.65
N LEU A 250 -8.03 -39.13 8.87
CA LEU A 250 -8.55 -40.31 8.20
C LEU A 250 -7.54 -40.91 7.24
N LEU A 251 -6.93 -40.09 6.37
CA LEU A 251 -5.93 -40.55 5.42
C LEU A 251 -4.64 -41.05 6.09
N ALA A 252 -4.25 -40.43 7.21
CA ALA A 252 -3.08 -40.88 7.96
C ALA A 252 -3.33 -42.24 8.66
N PHE A 253 -4.55 -42.45 9.16
CA PHE A 253 -4.94 -43.71 9.79
C PHE A 253 -5.00 -44.86 8.81
N TYR A 254 -5.60 -44.65 7.65
CA TYR A 254 -5.69 -45.66 6.57
C TYR A 254 -4.49 -45.64 5.62
N ARG A 255 -3.31 -45.23 6.10
CA ARG A 255 -2.09 -45.14 5.28
C ARG A 255 -1.81 -46.47 4.56
N GLY A 256 -1.50 -46.34 3.24
CA GLY A 256 -1.14 -47.48 2.37
C GLY A 256 -2.33 -48.30 1.90
N THR A 257 -3.57 -47.90 2.23
CA THR A 257 -4.79 -48.51 1.68
C THR A 257 -5.28 -47.76 0.43
N TYR A 258 -6.25 -48.33 -0.27
CA TYR A 258 -6.90 -47.67 -1.40
C TYR A 258 -7.51 -46.30 -1.03
N LEU A 259 -8.02 -46.17 0.19
CA LEU A 259 -8.57 -44.92 0.69
C LEU A 259 -7.54 -43.81 0.77
N ASP A 260 -6.34 -44.12 1.22
CA ASP A 260 -5.21 -43.19 1.24
C ASP A 260 -4.79 -42.80 -0.18
N TYR A 261 -4.62 -43.75 -1.09
CA TYR A 261 -4.25 -43.47 -2.48
C TYR A 261 -5.24 -42.57 -3.20
N TRP A 262 -6.55 -42.91 -3.13
CA TRP A 262 -7.59 -42.11 -3.75
C TRP A 262 -7.76 -40.75 -3.07
N GLY A 263 -7.64 -40.70 -1.74
CA GLY A 263 -7.73 -39.45 -1.00
C GLY A 263 -6.60 -38.49 -1.34
N VAL A 264 -5.35 -38.96 -1.41
CA VAL A 264 -4.19 -38.14 -1.82
C VAL A 264 -4.33 -37.72 -3.30
N THR A 265 -4.77 -38.63 -4.18
CA THR A 265 -5.01 -38.30 -5.59
C THR A 265 -6.10 -37.22 -5.73
N LEU A 266 -7.19 -37.33 -4.99
CA LEU A 266 -8.22 -36.29 -4.95
C LEU A 266 -7.66 -34.93 -4.49
N CYS A 267 -6.85 -34.92 -3.43
CA CYS A 267 -6.19 -33.69 -2.98
C CYS A 267 -5.34 -33.05 -4.07
N VAL A 268 -4.58 -33.87 -4.84
CA VAL A 268 -3.79 -33.38 -5.97
C VAL A 268 -4.66 -32.78 -7.06
N ILE A 269 -5.76 -33.46 -7.42
CA ILE A 269 -6.73 -32.94 -8.41
C ILE A 269 -7.31 -31.60 -7.95
N LEU A 270 -7.75 -31.51 -6.69
CA LEU A 270 -8.31 -30.28 -6.12
C LEU A 270 -7.30 -29.12 -6.14
N MET A 271 -6.03 -29.39 -5.83
CA MET A 271 -4.96 -28.36 -5.91
C MET A 271 -4.66 -27.90 -7.33
N SER A 272 -4.89 -28.76 -8.33
CA SER A 272 -4.56 -28.46 -9.73
C SER A 272 -5.57 -27.52 -10.38
N ILE A 273 -6.74 -27.35 -9.77
CA ILE A 273 -7.80 -26.49 -10.28
C ILE A 273 -7.65 -25.08 -9.70
N SER A 274 -7.59 -24.07 -10.57
CA SER A 274 -7.54 -22.68 -10.13
C SER A 274 -8.81 -22.27 -9.39
N THR A 275 -8.66 -21.43 -8.36
CA THR A 275 -9.79 -20.86 -7.59
C THR A 275 -10.86 -20.21 -8.48
N LEU A 276 -10.48 -19.61 -9.60
CA LEU A 276 -11.42 -19.02 -10.55
C LEU A 276 -12.38 -20.08 -11.16
N PHE A 277 -11.88 -21.27 -11.46
CA PHE A 277 -12.75 -22.35 -11.97
C PHE A 277 -13.73 -22.84 -10.90
N TYR A 278 -13.33 -22.90 -9.64
CA TYR A 278 -14.23 -23.20 -8.54
C TYR A 278 -15.34 -22.15 -8.40
N ILE A 279 -14.99 -20.85 -8.53
CA ILE A 279 -15.95 -19.75 -8.45
C ILE A 279 -16.94 -19.83 -9.61
N VAL A 280 -16.44 -19.81 -10.85
CA VAL A 280 -17.29 -19.80 -12.05
C VAL A 280 -18.10 -21.09 -12.18
N GLY A 281 -17.47 -22.24 -11.94
CA GLY A 281 -18.13 -23.55 -11.95
C GLY A 281 -19.18 -23.66 -10.86
N GLY A 282 -18.88 -23.24 -9.64
CA GLY A 282 -19.81 -23.21 -8.52
C GLY A 282 -21.02 -22.33 -8.79
N GLN A 283 -20.82 -21.10 -9.29
CA GLN A 283 -21.91 -20.21 -9.70
C GLN A 283 -22.76 -20.84 -10.82
N ALA A 284 -22.14 -21.43 -11.84
CA ALA A 284 -22.86 -22.07 -12.95
C ALA A 284 -23.70 -23.25 -12.49
N ILE A 285 -23.16 -24.11 -11.65
CA ILE A 285 -23.85 -25.32 -11.17
C ILE A 285 -24.89 -24.96 -10.11
N PHE A 286 -24.48 -24.37 -8.98
CA PHE A 286 -25.36 -24.24 -7.82
C PHE A 286 -26.29 -23.01 -7.90
N ALA A 287 -25.85 -21.91 -8.51
CA ALA A 287 -26.67 -20.71 -8.58
C ALA A 287 -27.52 -20.66 -9.88
N LYS A 288 -26.89 -20.88 -11.05
CA LYS A 288 -27.61 -20.76 -12.34
C LYS A 288 -28.43 -21.99 -12.68
N THR A 289 -27.85 -23.21 -12.57
CA THR A 289 -28.54 -24.47 -13.00
C THR A 289 -29.46 -24.99 -11.91
N LEU A 290 -28.94 -25.23 -10.70
CA LEU A 290 -29.71 -25.79 -9.60
C LEU A 290 -30.55 -24.75 -8.84
N ARG A 291 -30.24 -23.47 -8.98
CA ARG A 291 -30.95 -22.34 -8.34
C ARG A 291 -31.08 -22.47 -6.81
N LEU A 292 -30.12 -23.11 -6.16
CA LEU A 292 -30.11 -23.32 -4.72
C LEU A 292 -29.70 -22.06 -3.93
N VAL A 293 -28.87 -21.22 -4.52
CA VAL A 293 -28.32 -20.02 -3.91
C VAL A 293 -28.33 -18.87 -4.93
N PRO A 294 -28.32 -17.59 -4.48
CA PRO A 294 -28.16 -16.44 -5.37
C PRO A 294 -26.82 -16.49 -6.10
N ILE A 295 -26.76 -15.92 -7.32
CA ILE A 295 -25.52 -15.84 -8.11
C ILE A 295 -24.52 -14.88 -7.46
N SER A 296 -25.01 -13.74 -6.97
CA SER A 296 -24.20 -12.68 -6.36
C SER A 296 -25.06 -11.79 -5.46
N GLY A 297 -24.43 -10.99 -4.64
CA GLY A 297 -25.07 -10.05 -3.73
C GLY A 297 -24.65 -10.29 -2.28
N PHE A 298 -25.10 -9.40 -1.40
CA PHE A 298 -24.85 -9.49 0.03
C PHE A 298 -26.03 -8.87 0.79
N ASP A 299 -26.37 -9.48 1.92
CA ASP A 299 -27.35 -8.97 2.86
C ASP A 299 -26.81 -9.07 4.27
N TYR A 300 -27.44 -8.39 5.22
CA TYR A 300 -27.00 -8.40 6.62
C TYR A 300 -27.86 -9.34 7.48
N GLY A 301 -27.30 -9.77 8.60
CA GLY A 301 -27.97 -10.65 9.55
C GLY A 301 -28.13 -12.08 9.02
N ILE A 302 -29.23 -12.75 9.38
CA ILE A 302 -29.49 -14.16 9.03
C ILE A 302 -29.63 -14.36 7.52
N TYR A 303 -30.12 -13.36 6.81
CA TYR A 303 -30.28 -13.42 5.35
C TYR A 303 -28.96 -13.45 4.59
N ALA A 304 -27.86 -13.02 5.22
CA ALA A 304 -26.50 -13.13 4.65
C ALA A 304 -26.14 -14.58 4.32
N LEU A 305 -26.64 -15.56 5.09
CA LEU A 305 -26.28 -16.98 4.92
C LEU A 305 -26.52 -17.49 3.50
N LYS A 306 -27.59 -17.07 2.83
CA LYS A 306 -27.86 -17.51 1.44
C LYS A 306 -26.81 -16.99 0.46
N PHE A 307 -26.21 -15.84 0.71
CA PHE A 307 -25.21 -15.23 -0.17
C PHE A 307 -23.80 -15.71 0.11
N ILE A 308 -23.47 -16.01 1.37
CA ILE A 308 -22.12 -16.42 1.79
C ILE A 308 -21.90 -17.93 1.77
N ALA A 309 -22.98 -18.76 1.76
CA ALA A 309 -22.85 -20.22 1.81
C ALA A 309 -22.03 -20.79 0.65
N LEU A 310 -22.31 -20.37 -0.59
CA LEU A 310 -21.57 -20.83 -1.76
C LEU A 310 -20.11 -20.33 -1.78
N PRO A 311 -19.79 -19.05 -1.55
CA PRO A 311 -18.41 -18.58 -1.37
C PRO A 311 -17.63 -19.37 -0.31
N ILE A 312 -18.23 -19.64 0.85
CA ILE A 312 -17.60 -20.43 1.92
C ILE A 312 -17.29 -21.86 1.43
N ALA A 313 -18.28 -22.54 0.83
CA ALA A 313 -18.10 -23.90 0.31
C ALA A 313 -16.98 -23.96 -0.74
N ILE A 314 -16.94 -23.01 -1.67
CA ILE A 314 -15.90 -22.91 -2.70
C ILE A 314 -14.53 -22.69 -2.07
N ALA A 315 -14.41 -21.78 -1.10
CA ALA A 315 -13.13 -21.51 -0.44
C ALA A 315 -12.61 -22.73 0.33
N VAL A 316 -13.50 -23.42 1.05
CA VAL A 316 -13.15 -24.65 1.78
C VAL A 316 -12.69 -25.74 0.81
N VAL A 317 -13.45 -26.02 -0.25
CA VAL A 317 -13.10 -27.05 -1.23
C VAL A 317 -11.79 -26.70 -1.96
N GLY A 318 -11.61 -25.43 -2.35
CA GLY A 318 -10.38 -24.96 -3.01
C GLY A 318 -9.13 -25.05 -2.15
N GLY A 319 -9.26 -24.87 -0.82
CA GLY A 319 -8.17 -24.98 0.16
C GLY A 319 -7.83 -26.42 0.56
N LEU A 320 -8.82 -27.33 0.49
CA LEU A 320 -8.76 -28.68 1.04
C LEU A 320 -7.52 -29.48 0.58
N GLY A 321 -7.21 -29.44 -0.72
CA GLY A 321 -6.13 -30.26 -1.28
C GLY A 321 -4.76 -29.99 -0.65
N GLY A 322 -4.43 -28.73 -0.43
CA GLY A 322 -3.17 -28.30 0.17
C GLY A 322 -3.10 -28.60 1.66
N SER A 323 -4.13 -28.16 2.39
CA SER A 323 -4.20 -28.26 3.86
C SER A 323 -4.23 -29.70 4.34
N VAL A 324 -5.08 -30.56 3.72
CA VAL A 324 -5.18 -31.99 4.07
C VAL A 324 -3.86 -32.71 3.89
N ARG A 325 -3.13 -32.46 2.79
CA ARG A 325 -1.81 -33.07 2.57
C ARG A 325 -0.80 -32.62 3.62
N PHE A 326 -0.79 -31.34 3.94
CA PHE A 326 0.11 -30.80 4.95
C PHE A 326 -0.18 -31.39 6.35
N TYR A 327 -1.43 -31.39 6.78
CA TYR A 327 -1.82 -31.95 8.08
C TYR A 327 -1.65 -33.46 8.12
N ARG A 328 -1.82 -34.18 6.99
CA ARG A 328 -1.54 -35.60 6.93
C ARG A 328 -0.07 -35.91 7.25
N THR A 329 0.89 -35.10 6.81
CA THR A 329 2.29 -35.30 7.18
C THR A 329 2.50 -35.15 8.69
N ILE A 330 1.90 -34.16 9.33
CA ILE A 330 1.95 -33.95 10.77
C ILE A 330 1.36 -35.18 11.50
N PHE A 331 0.20 -35.67 11.09
CA PHE A 331 -0.39 -36.85 11.71
C PHE A 331 0.46 -38.12 11.53
N LEU A 332 1.08 -38.31 10.35
CA LEU A 332 1.97 -39.44 10.10
C LEU A 332 3.23 -39.41 10.98
N GLU A 333 3.78 -38.24 11.23
CA GLU A 333 4.89 -38.07 12.18
C GLU A 333 4.47 -38.43 13.61
N GLU A 334 3.31 -37.93 14.05
CA GLU A 334 2.82 -38.16 15.39
C GLU A 334 2.43 -39.64 15.64
N ILE A 335 1.79 -40.32 14.68
CA ILE A 335 1.39 -41.72 14.81
C ILE A 335 2.57 -42.66 15.02
N ASN A 336 3.75 -42.31 14.53
CA ASN A 336 4.95 -43.14 14.63
C ASN A 336 5.75 -42.94 15.93
N LYS A 337 5.38 -41.99 16.78
CA LYS A 337 6.08 -41.71 18.03
C LYS A 337 5.87 -42.79 19.10
N ASP A 338 6.84 -42.96 20.02
CA ASP A 338 6.86 -44.01 21.03
C ASP A 338 5.69 -43.94 22.03
N TYR A 339 5.16 -42.74 22.33
CA TYR A 339 4.01 -42.64 23.22
C TYR A 339 2.74 -43.24 22.58
N VAL A 340 2.61 -43.23 21.25
CA VAL A 340 1.50 -43.88 20.53
C VAL A 340 1.67 -45.40 20.57
N ARG A 341 2.90 -45.89 20.38
CA ARG A 341 3.20 -47.32 20.50
C ARG A 341 2.91 -47.82 21.91
N THR A 342 3.27 -47.04 22.92
CA THR A 342 2.96 -47.36 24.34
C THR A 342 1.46 -47.38 24.60
N ALA A 343 0.68 -46.43 24.05
CA ALA A 343 -0.76 -46.42 24.19
C ALA A 343 -1.42 -47.68 23.56
N ARG A 344 -0.95 -48.12 22.37
CA ARG A 344 -1.38 -49.36 21.74
C ARG A 344 -1.00 -50.60 22.56
N ALA A 345 0.23 -50.66 23.09
CA ALA A 345 0.72 -51.76 23.93
C ALA A 345 -0.11 -51.91 25.22
N LYS A 346 -0.69 -50.80 25.75
CA LYS A 346 -1.63 -50.80 26.86
C LYS A 346 -3.05 -51.29 26.50
N GLY A 347 -3.29 -51.67 25.23
CA GLY A 347 -4.59 -52.18 24.79
C GLY A 347 -5.66 -51.11 24.60
N LEU A 348 -5.30 -49.83 24.47
CA LEU A 348 -6.27 -48.78 24.24
C LEU A 348 -6.90 -48.91 22.85
N PRO A 349 -8.21 -48.68 22.72
CA PRO A 349 -8.88 -48.75 21.42
C PRO A 349 -8.35 -47.65 20.51
N GLU A 350 -8.23 -47.94 19.20
CA GLU A 350 -7.63 -47.04 18.20
C GLU A 350 -8.27 -45.63 18.18
N ARG A 351 -9.56 -45.53 18.46
CA ARG A 351 -10.26 -44.23 18.60
C ARG A 351 -9.62 -43.36 19.70
N VAL A 352 -9.32 -43.95 20.84
CA VAL A 352 -8.67 -43.23 21.95
C VAL A 352 -7.24 -42.87 21.60
N VAL A 353 -6.50 -43.76 20.96
CA VAL A 353 -5.12 -43.49 20.48
C VAL A 353 -5.11 -42.29 19.51
N LEU A 354 -6.04 -42.26 18.58
CA LEU A 354 -6.10 -41.18 17.58
C LEU A 354 -6.58 -39.85 18.16
N PHE A 355 -7.75 -39.83 18.82
CA PHE A 355 -8.37 -38.56 19.24
C PHE A 355 -7.77 -37.99 20.52
N VAL A 356 -7.30 -38.83 21.46
CA VAL A 356 -6.77 -38.35 22.73
C VAL A 356 -5.25 -38.20 22.68
N HIS A 357 -4.53 -39.14 22.08
CA HIS A 357 -3.08 -39.13 22.11
C HIS A 357 -2.47 -38.47 20.86
N THR A 358 -2.90 -38.84 19.65
CA THR A 358 -2.30 -38.35 18.41
C THR A 358 -2.81 -36.94 18.10
N LEU A 359 -4.12 -36.72 18.07
CA LEU A 359 -4.72 -35.42 17.73
C LEU A 359 -4.23 -34.31 18.68
N LYS A 360 -4.23 -34.59 19.99
CA LYS A 360 -3.80 -33.60 20.99
C LYS A 360 -2.39 -33.05 20.71
N ASN A 361 -1.45 -33.92 20.35
CA ASN A 361 -0.08 -33.52 20.07
C ASN A 361 0.07 -32.90 18.66
N ALA A 362 -0.65 -33.42 17.66
CA ALA A 362 -0.71 -32.86 16.31
C ALA A 362 -1.34 -31.46 16.29
N MET A 363 -2.22 -31.14 17.24
CA MET A 363 -2.83 -29.79 17.33
C MET A 363 -1.80 -28.69 17.62
N ILE A 364 -0.63 -29.00 18.21
CA ILE A 364 0.39 -28.00 18.50
C ILE A 364 0.86 -27.31 17.21
N PRO A 365 1.45 -28.02 16.20
CA PRO A 365 1.86 -27.39 14.95
C PRO A 365 0.68 -26.87 14.12
N ILE A 366 -0.51 -27.51 14.20
CA ILE A 366 -1.71 -27.05 13.49
C ILE A 366 -2.18 -25.71 14.03
N LEU A 367 -2.33 -25.54 15.34
CA LEU A 367 -2.72 -24.28 15.97
C LEU A 367 -1.70 -23.17 15.74
N THR A 368 -0.43 -23.50 15.74
CA THR A 368 0.62 -22.54 15.39
C THR A 368 0.42 -21.98 13.98
N GLY A 369 0.19 -22.86 12.99
CA GLY A 369 -0.11 -22.44 11.62
C GLY A 369 -1.40 -21.61 11.51
N LEU A 370 -2.42 -21.94 12.32
CA LEU A 370 -3.66 -21.19 12.41
C LEU A 370 -3.43 -19.76 12.89
N VAL A 371 -2.63 -19.56 13.96
CA VAL A 371 -2.35 -18.23 14.50
C VAL A 371 -1.68 -17.34 13.47
N VAL A 372 -0.78 -17.87 12.64
CA VAL A 372 -0.14 -17.14 11.53
C VAL A 372 -1.17 -16.65 10.52
N SER A 373 -2.28 -17.37 10.32
CA SER A 373 -3.30 -17.00 9.33
C SER A 373 -4.32 -15.96 9.85
N LEU A 374 -4.45 -15.77 11.16
CA LEU A 374 -5.43 -14.84 11.75
C LEU A 374 -5.34 -13.40 11.20
N PRO A 375 -4.15 -12.79 11.05
CA PRO A 375 -4.03 -11.44 10.53
C PRO A 375 -4.51 -11.29 9.08
N PHE A 376 -4.57 -12.38 8.33
CA PHE A 376 -5.02 -12.33 6.94
C PHE A 376 -6.54 -12.43 6.79
N LEU A 377 -7.27 -12.76 7.87
CA LEU A 377 -8.73 -12.87 7.81
C LEU A 377 -9.42 -11.57 7.42
N TYR A 378 -8.86 -10.42 7.81
CA TYR A 378 -9.45 -9.12 7.50
C TYR A 378 -9.25 -8.71 6.04
N THR A 379 -8.19 -9.20 5.37
CA THR A 379 -7.93 -8.85 3.97
C THR A 379 -9.03 -9.36 3.04
N GLY A 380 -9.82 -10.32 3.51
CA GLY A 380 -10.84 -10.97 2.72
C GLY A 380 -10.27 -11.81 1.59
N SER A 381 -11.13 -12.25 0.72
CA SER A 381 -10.76 -12.93 -0.51
C SER A 381 -11.02 -12.02 -1.70
N LEU A 382 -9.97 -11.50 -2.33
CA LEU A 382 -10.05 -10.61 -3.50
C LEU A 382 -11.01 -11.16 -4.58
N LEU A 383 -10.84 -12.43 -4.93
CA LEU A 383 -11.63 -13.05 -6.00
C LEU A 383 -13.04 -13.39 -5.55
N LEU A 384 -13.22 -14.05 -4.40
CA LEU A 384 -14.55 -14.43 -3.93
C LEU A 384 -15.44 -13.21 -3.72
N GLU A 385 -14.95 -12.20 -3.01
CA GLU A 385 -15.74 -11.00 -2.75
C GLU A 385 -16.12 -10.25 -4.03
N SER A 386 -15.19 -10.14 -4.99
CA SER A 386 -15.44 -9.46 -6.25
C SER A 386 -16.43 -10.21 -7.12
N PHE A 387 -16.29 -11.55 -7.29
CA PHE A 387 -17.17 -12.35 -8.13
C PHE A 387 -18.59 -12.53 -7.53
N PHE A 388 -18.68 -12.59 -6.22
CA PHE A 388 -19.98 -12.69 -5.54
C PHE A 388 -20.60 -11.34 -5.17
N ALA A 389 -19.97 -10.21 -5.57
CA ALA A 389 -20.40 -8.85 -5.26
C ALA A 389 -20.63 -8.62 -3.76
N ILE A 390 -19.72 -9.13 -2.94
CA ILE A 390 -19.74 -8.94 -1.48
C ILE A 390 -18.95 -7.67 -1.17
N PRO A 391 -19.52 -6.70 -0.45
CA PRO A 391 -18.88 -5.40 -0.20
C PRO A 391 -17.81 -5.50 0.90
N GLY A 392 -16.81 -6.35 0.69
CA GLY A 392 -15.72 -6.59 1.63
C GLY A 392 -14.44 -5.83 1.28
N MET A 393 -13.37 -6.14 2.03
CA MET A 393 -12.06 -5.52 1.91
C MET A 393 -11.35 -5.91 0.61
N GLY A 394 -11.49 -7.18 0.20
CA GLY A 394 -10.91 -7.67 -1.05
C GLY A 394 -11.52 -7.01 -2.28
N ALA A 395 -12.86 -6.91 -2.32
CA ALA A 395 -13.56 -6.19 -3.39
C ALA A 395 -13.16 -4.71 -3.40
N PHE A 396 -13.03 -4.06 -2.24
CA PHE A 396 -12.59 -2.68 -2.12
C PHE A 396 -11.20 -2.44 -2.69
N MET A 397 -10.28 -3.37 -2.47
CA MET A 397 -8.94 -3.30 -3.04
C MET A 397 -8.95 -3.43 -4.57
N ILE A 398 -9.74 -4.38 -5.12
CA ILE A 398 -9.89 -4.53 -6.58
C ILE A 398 -10.51 -3.29 -7.21
N ASP A 399 -11.58 -2.75 -6.62
CA ASP A 399 -12.23 -1.53 -7.09
C ASP A 399 -11.25 -0.34 -7.10
N ALA A 400 -10.45 -0.20 -6.03
CA ALA A 400 -9.44 0.85 -5.93
C ALA A 400 -8.35 0.73 -7.00
N ILE A 401 -7.88 -0.48 -7.28
CA ILE A 401 -6.90 -0.74 -8.34
C ILE A 401 -7.50 -0.41 -9.72
N GLN A 402 -8.73 -0.83 -9.99
CA GLN A 402 -9.40 -0.57 -11.27
C GLN A 402 -9.68 0.93 -11.50
N ARG A 403 -10.03 1.66 -10.44
CA ARG A 403 -10.25 3.12 -10.48
C ARG A 403 -8.96 3.92 -10.37
N GLN A 404 -7.83 3.26 -10.13
CA GLN A 404 -6.52 3.90 -9.91
C GLN A 404 -6.54 4.86 -8.70
N ASP A 405 -7.37 4.59 -7.68
CA ASP A 405 -7.37 5.33 -6.42
C ASP A 405 -6.19 4.89 -5.56
N PHE A 406 -5.07 5.57 -5.76
CA PHE A 406 -3.81 5.25 -5.09
C PHE A 406 -3.86 5.45 -3.58
N ALA A 407 -4.72 6.36 -3.08
CA ALA A 407 -4.86 6.60 -1.66
C ALA A 407 -5.44 5.38 -0.93
N ILE A 408 -6.48 4.76 -1.51
CA ILE A 408 -7.07 3.53 -0.97
C ILE A 408 -6.06 2.38 -1.04
N VAL A 409 -5.39 2.18 -2.19
CA VAL A 409 -4.43 1.08 -2.36
C VAL A 409 -3.29 1.20 -1.35
N GLN A 410 -2.73 2.41 -1.16
CA GLN A 410 -1.67 2.65 -0.20
C GLN A 410 -2.15 2.40 1.25
N ALA A 411 -3.36 2.85 1.60
CA ALA A 411 -3.97 2.62 2.91
C ALA A 411 -4.15 1.12 3.19
N MET A 412 -4.66 0.35 2.22
CA MET A 412 -4.87 -1.09 2.34
C MET A 412 -3.57 -1.87 2.50
N VAL A 413 -2.52 -1.51 1.75
CA VAL A 413 -1.19 -2.12 1.88
C VAL A 413 -0.56 -1.77 3.23
N SER A 414 -0.69 -0.52 3.70
CA SER A 414 -0.20 -0.09 5.01
C SER A 414 -0.90 -0.84 6.14
N LEU A 415 -2.23 -0.94 6.10
CA LEU A 415 -3.02 -1.71 7.06
C LEU A 415 -2.62 -3.20 7.04
N GLY A 416 -2.42 -3.77 5.83
CA GLY A 416 -1.95 -5.13 5.65
C GLY A 416 -0.62 -5.40 6.33
N SER A 417 0.31 -4.52 6.13
CA SER A 417 1.65 -4.60 6.73
C SER A 417 1.60 -4.50 8.25
N PHE A 418 0.77 -3.61 8.79
CA PHE A 418 0.56 -3.47 10.23
C PHE A 418 -0.02 -4.74 10.85
N LEU A 419 -1.07 -5.30 10.25
CA LEU A 419 -1.71 -6.51 10.75
C LEU A 419 -0.84 -7.76 10.57
N TYR A 420 -0.02 -7.81 9.52
CA TYR A 420 0.99 -8.86 9.36
C TYR A 420 2.00 -8.89 10.52
N ILE A 421 2.49 -7.71 10.94
CA ILE A 421 3.41 -7.60 12.08
C ILE A 421 2.72 -8.03 13.39
N ILE A 422 1.45 -7.64 13.58
CA ILE A 422 0.66 -8.13 14.72
C ILE A 422 0.56 -9.66 14.67
N GLY A 423 0.35 -10.24 13.50
CA GLY A 423 0.31 -11.68 13.31
C GLY A 423 1.60 -12.38 13.71
N LEU A 424 2.74 -11.83 13.33
CA LEU A 424 4.04 -12.34 13.76
C LEU A 424 4.20 -12.29 15.28
N LEU A 425 3.79 -11.18 15.90
CA LEU A 425 3.80 -11.06 17.37
C LEU A 425 2.87 -12.09 18.04
N LEU A 426 1.66 -12.27 17.51
CA LEU A 426 0.72 -13.27 18.01
C LEU A 426 1.28 -14.69 17.86
N THR A 427 1.96 -14.98 16.75
CA THR A 427 2.64 -16.26 16.53
C THR A 427 3.71 -16.51 17.57
N ASP A 428 4.58 -15.53 17.83
CA ASP A 428 5.63 -15.64 18.84
C ASP A 428 5.04 -15.87 20.26
N ILE A 429 3.94 -15.20 20.57
CA ILE A 429 3.21 -15.39 21.83
C ILE A 429 2.58 -16.79 21.89
N SER A 430 1.98 -17.25 20.78
CA SER A 430 1.33 -18.56 20.73
C SER A 430 2.32 -19.70 20.95
N TYR A 431 3.54 -19.61 20.44
CA TYR A 431 4.60 -20.58 20.69
C TYR A 431 4.87 -20.75 22.19
N THR A 432 4.93 -19.64 22.94
CA THR A 432 5.17 -19.69 24.40
C THR A 432 4.01 -20.24 25.19
N VAL A 433 2.78 -20.06 24.70
CA VAL A 433 1.56 -20.56 25.35
C VAL A 433 1.36 -22.05 25.10
N VAL A 434 1.64 -22.48 23.85
CA VAL A 434 1.41 -23.87 23.40
C VAL A 434 2.54 -24.80 23.84
N ASP A 435 3.79 -24.34 23.83
CA ASP A 435 4.94 -25.11 24.30
C ASP A 435 5.68 -24.38 25.44
N PRO A 436 5.32 -24.63 26.72
CA PRO A 436 5.99 -24.01 27.85
C PRO A 436 7.45 -24.45 28.04
N ARG A 437 7.95 -25.40 27.23
CA ARG A 437 9.36 -25.84 27.26
C ARG A 437 10.26 -24.88 26.46
N VAL A 438 9.70 -24.10 25.57
CA VAL A 438 10.43 -23.04 24.87
C VAL A 438 10.65 -21.88 25.84
N ARG A 439 11.78 -21.90 26.55
CA ARG A 439 12.25 -20.73 27.28
C ARG A 439 12.75 -19.72 26.29
N LEU A 440 11.98 -18.68 26.10
CA LEU A 440 12.39 -17.54 25.27
C LEU A 440 13.43 -16.73 26.08
N GLU A 441 14.70 -16.90 25.74
CA GLU A 441 15.81 -16.07 26.21
C GLU A 441 15.80 -14.67 25.57
#